data_e5f20c67beb2ba91ea64d38d5eb77c29
#
_entry.id   e5f20c67beb2ba91ea64d38d5eb77c29
#
_cell.length_a   1.000
_cell.length_b   1.000
_cell.length_c   1.000
_cell.angle_alpha   90.00
_cell.angle_beta   90.00
_cell.angle_gamma   90.00
#
_symmetry.space_group_name_H-M   'P 1'
#
loop_
_entity.id
_entity.type
_entity.pdbx_description
1 polymer ?
#
loop_
_entity_poly.entity_id
_entity_poly.type
_entity_poly.pdbx_seq_one_letter_code
_entity_poly.pdbx_strand_id
1 'polypeptide(L)'
;MIQGKNPGVTPVWYMRQAGRSQAEYRKIKEKYSLFEITKEPELCARVTELPVKEYGVDAAILYKDIMSPMVAMNVNVELKAGVGPVFSTPIRSMADVEALDSFDPTKVEYIGKTITLLTSGMLDVPLIGFCGAPFTIASYLIEGGPTKNYNKTRGMLIGAP
;
A
#
# COMPACT_ATOMS: atom_id res chain seq x y z
N MET A 1 -9.27 14.29 -18.20
CA MET A 1 -8.69 15.39 -17.38
C MET A 1 -7.22 15.22 -17.11
N ILE A 2 -6.72 14.07 -16.66
CA ILE A 2 -5.28 13.83 -16.41
C ILE A 2 -4.42 14.06 -17.67
N GLN A 3 -4.96 13.86 -18.86
CA GLN A 3 -4.30 14.12 -20.14
C GLN A 3 -4.76 15.44 -20.82
N GLY A 4 -5.37 16.36 -20.09
CA GLY A 4 -5.88 17.61 -20.64
C GLY A 4 -7.15 17.47 -21.52
N LYS A 5 -7.70 16.28 -21.62
CA LYS A 5 -8.95 16.03 -22.35
C LYS A 5 -10.13 16.19 -21.40
N ASN A 6 -11.09 17.04 -21.77
CA ASN A 6 -12.38 17.13 -21.05
C ASN A 6 -13.37 16.16 -21.74
N PRO A 7 -13.74 15.05 -21.08
CA PRO A 7 -14.66 14.07 -21.67
C PRO A 7 -16.13 14.54 -21.69
N GLY A 8 -16.43 15.76 -21.24
CA GLY A 8 -17.81 16.26 -21.10
C GLY A 8 -18.56 15.70 -19.89
N VAL A 9 -17.98 14.73 -19.20
CA VAL A 9 -18.51 14.10 -17.97
C VAL A 9 -17.48 14.21 -16.86
N THR A 10 -17.91 14.45 -15.64
CA THR A 10 -17.01 14.46 -14.47
C THR A 10 -16.54 13.03 -14.15
N PRO A 11 -15.23 12.74 -14.21
CA PRO A 11 -14.72 11.41 -13.85
C PRO A 11 -14.97 11.10 -12.38
N VAL A 12 -15.33 9.85 -12.09
CA VAL A 12 -15.59 9.37 -10.73
C VAL A 12 -14.73 8.15 -10.44
N TRP A 13 -14.05 8.18 -9.30
CA TRP A 13 -13.30 7.04 -8.76
C TRP A 13 -13.41 7.03 -7.23
N TYR A 14 -13.15 5.87 -6.62
CA TYR A 14 -13.19 5.71 -5.17
C TYR A 14 -11.77 5.52 -4.63
N MET A 15 -11.44 6.20 -3.53
CA MET A 15 -10.12 6.04 -2.87
C MET A 15 -9.89 4.59 -2.41
N ARG A 16 -10.94 3.87 -2.02
CA ARG A 16 -10.90 2.45 -1.68
C ARG A 16 -11.83 1.69 -2.61
N GLN A 17 -11.25 0.91 -3.50
CA GLN A 17 -11.97 0.23 -4.56
C GLN A 17 -12.06 -1.27 -4.31
N ALA A 18 -10.95 -2.03 -4.47
CA ALA A 18 -10.96 -3.45 -4.22
C ALA A 18 -11.27 -3.75 -2.75
N GLY A 19 -12.30 -4.52 -2.50
CA GLY A 19 -12.78 -4.73 -1.15
C GLY A 19 -13.86 -5.79 -0.99
N ARG A 20 -14.31 -5.95 0.26
CA ARG A 20 -15.26 -7.00 0.67
C ARG A 20 -16.65 -6.91 0.02
N SER A 21 -17.00 -5.80 -0.60
CA SER A 21 -18.21 -5.67 -1.43
C SER A 21 -18.17 -6.59 -2.65
N GLN A 22 -16.98 -6.85 -3.19
CA GLN A 22 -16.77 -7.64 -4.40
C GLN A 22 -16.70 -9.15 -4.09
N ALA A 23 -17.54 -9.94 -4.76
CA ALA A 23 -17.61 -11.40 -4.53
C ALA A 23 -16.29 -12.11 -4.91
N GLU A 24 -15.67 -11.71 -6.01
CA GLU A 24 -14.40 -12.26 -6.46
C GLU A 24 -13.27 -11.92 -5.50
N TYR A 25 -13.20 -10.68 -5.02
CA TYR A 25 -12.24 -10.28 -4.00
C TYR A 25 -12.36 -11.13 -2.73
N ARG A 26 -13.58 -11.39 -2.24
CA ARG A 26 -13.78 -12.26 -1.06
C ARG A 26 -13.20 -13.66 -1.28
N LYS A 27 -13.46 -14.28 -2.44
CA LYS A 27 -12.90 -15.62 -2.78
C LYS A 27 -11.37 -15.62 -2.81
N ILE A 28 -10.76 -14.56 -3.32
CA ILE A 28 -9.31 -14.40 -3.31
C ILE A 28 -8.79 -14.27 -1.88
N LYS A 29 -9.45 -13.46 -1.06
CA LYS A 29 -9.07 -13.24 0.35
C LYS A 29 -9.25 -14.46 1.26
N GLU A 30 -10.07 -15.44 0.90
CA GLU A 30 -10.14 -16.73 1.59
C GLU A 30 -8.85 -17.54 1.48
N LYS A 31 -8.09 -17.33 0.38
CA LYS A 31 -6.88 -18.11 0.05
C LYS A 31 -5.58 -17.35 0.28
N TYR A 32 -5.60 -16.03 0.15
CA TYR A 32 -4.42 -15.18 0.15
C TYR A 32 -4.54 -14.01 1.11
N SER A 33 -3.49 -13.75 1.86
CA SER A 33 -3.32 -12.51 2.63
C SER A 33 -3.11 -11.31 1.69
N LEU A 34 -3.11 -10.09 2.22
CA LEU A 34 -2.81 -8.89 1.43
C LEU A 34 -1.39 -8.96 0.86
N PHE A 35 -0.41 -9.36 1.66
CA PHE A 35 0.98 -9.42 1.22
C PHE A 35 1.21 -10.50 0.16
N GLU A 36 0.55 -11.65 0.25
CA GLU A 36 0.62 -12.68 -0.78
C GLU A 36 0.02 -12.17 -2.09
N ILE A 37 -1.14 -11.51 -2.06
CA ILE A 37 -1.73 -10.91 -3.26
C ILE A 37 -0.79 -9.88 -3.89
N THR A 38 -0.20 -8.98 -3.09
CA THR A 38 0.67 -7.92 -3.63
C THR A 38 1.98 -8.44 -4.18
N LYS A 39 2.49 -9.57 -3.68
CA LYS A 39 3.73 -10.21 -4.15
C LYS A 39 3.57 -11.00 -5.44
N GLU A 40 2.34 -11.32 -5.83
CA GLU A 40 2.01 -12.03 -7.08
C GLU A 40 1.48 -11.02 -8.11
N PRO A 41 2.30 -10.58 -9.08
CA PRO A 41 1.95 -9.48 -9.99
C PRO A 41 0.63 -9.68 -10.74
N GLU A 42 0.37 -10.89 -11.26
CA GLU A 42 -0.85 -11.22 -12.00
C GLU A 42 -2.09 -11.16 -11.10
N LEU A 43 -1.97 -11.69 -9.88
CA LEU A 43 -3.07 -11.67 -8.91
C LEU A 43 -3.34 -10.26 -8.43
N CYS A 44 -2.30 -9.49 -8.16
CA CYS A 44 -2.39 -8.09 -7.76
C CYS A 44 -3.02 -7.23 -8.87
N ALA A 45 -2.61 -7.43 -10.12
CA ALA A 45 -3.16 -6.75 -11.27
C ALA A 45 -4.67 -7.08 -11.43
N ARG A 46 -5.04 -8.36 -11.34
CA ARG A 46 -6.44 -8.79 -11.37
C ARG A 46 -7.28 -8.12 -10.27
N VAL A 47 -6.79 -8.10 -9.04
CA VAL A 47 -7.49 -7.44 -7.92
C VAL A 47 -7.61 -5.93 -8.14
N THR A 48 -6.59 -5.30 -8.70
CA THR A 48 -6.61 -3.87 -9.05
C THR A 48 -7.64 -3.55 -10.13
N GLU A 49 -7.84 -4.44 -11.09
CA GLU A 49 -8.77 -4.29 -12.21
C GLU A 49 -10.24 -4.51 -11.81
N LEU A 50 -10.51 -5.36 -10.82
CA LEU A 50 -11.88 -5.72 -10.42
C LEU A 50 -12.83 -4.53 -10.24
N PRO A 51 -12.46 -3.44 -9.55
CA PRO A 51 -13.36 -2.29 -9.38
C PRO A 51 -13.70 -1.57 -10.69
N VAL A 52 -12.76 -1.53 -11.63
CA VAL A 52 -12.99 -0.94 -12.95
C VAL A 52 -14.06 -1.75 -13.67
N LYS A 53 -13.93 -3.08 -13.68
CA LYS A 53 -14.90 -3.99 -14.35
C LYS A 53 -16.26 -4.03 -13.66
N GLU A 54 -16.31 -4.03 -12.33
CA GLU A 54 -17.55 -4.17 -11.58
C GLU A 54 -18.32 -2.86 -11.42
N TYR A 55 -17.60 -1.74 -11.24
CA TYR A 55 -18.21 -0.45 -10.88
C TYR A 55 -18.12 0.59 -11.98
N GLY A 56 -17.35 0.34 -13.03
CA GLY A 56 -17.17 1.30 -14.13
C GLY A 56 -16.53 2.61 -13.68
N VAL A 57 -15.59 2.54 -12.73
CA VAL A 57 -14.88 3.74 -12.25
C VAL A 57 -13.88 4.25 -13.27
N ASP A 58 -13.65 5.56 -13.29
CA ASP A 58 -12.81 6.25 -14.28
C ASP A 58 -11.31 6.26 -13.94
N ALA A 59 -10.90 5.60 -12.86
CA ALA A 59 -9.50 5.36 -12.51
C ALA A 59 -9.37 4.13 -11.60
N ALA A 60 -8.31 3.35 -11.78
CA ALA A 60 -7.95 2.24 -10.92
C ALA A 60 -7.00 2.70 -9.83
N ILE A 61 -7.11 2.15 -8.62
CA ILE A 61 -6.13 2.31 -7.54
C ILE A 61 -5.31 1.03 -7.43
N LEU A 62 -4.00 1.14 -7.55
CA LEU A 62 -3.08 0.01 -7.39
C LEU A 62 -3.33 -0.69 -6.05
N TYR A 63 -3.65 -1.98 -6.09
CA TYR A 63 -3.86 -2.77 -4.88
C TYR A 63 -2.54 -3.05 -4.18
N LYS A 64 -2.26 -2.34 -3.10
CA LYS A 64 -1.04 -2.50 -2.28
C LYS A 64 -1.25 -1.93 -0.89
N ASP A 65 -0.26 -2.13 -0.04
CA ASP A 65 -0.09 -1.48 1.27
C ASP A 65 0.88 -0.27 1.16
N ILE A 66 1.06 0.43 2.27
CA ILE A 66 2.03 1.53 2.37
C ILE A 66 3.36 1.10 3.01
N MET A 67 3.50 -0.19 3.39
CA MET A 67 4.66 -0.71 4.11
C MET A 67 5.75 -1.26 3.18
N SER A 68 5.52 -1.30 1.87
CA SER A 68 6.49 -1.83 0.90
C SER A 68 7.90 -1.22 1.03
N PRO A 69 8.10 0.08 1.31
CA PRO A 69 9.44 0.62 1.54
C PRO A 69 10.14 -0.03 2.73
N MET A 70 9.39 -0.39 3.77
CA MET A 70 9.93 -1.04 4.96
C MET A 70 10.40 -2.47 4.65
N VAL A 71 9.65 -3.20 3.85
CA VAL A 71 10.05 -4.52 3.34
C VAL A 71 11.35 -4.44 2.56
N ALA A 72 11.50 -3.40 1.72
CA ALA A 72 12.73 -3.16 0.96
C ALA A 72 13.96 -2.83 1.85
N MET A 73 13.72 -2.37 3.08
CA MET A 73 14.75 -2.09 4.09
C MET A 73 14.89 -3.21 5.13
N ASN A 74 14.39 -4.43 4.86
CA ASN A 74 14.38 -5.59 5.77
C ASN A 74 13.66 -5.36 7.11
N VAL A 75 12.81 -4.37 7.21
CA VAL A 75 11.99 -4.19 8.40
C VAL A 75 10.89 -5.24 8.43
N ASN A 76 10.87 -6.05 9.47
CA ASN A 76 9.85 -7.09 9.61
C ASN A 76 8.50 -6.47 10.03
N VAL A 77 7.51 -6.61 9.17
CA VAL A 77 6.13 -6.15 9.39
C VAL A 77 5.15 -7.29 9.19
N GLU A 78 4.28 -7.50 10.16
CA GLU A 78 3.18 -8.45 10.11
C GLU A 78 1.84 -7.73 10.02
N LEU A 79 0.92 -8.24 9.19
CA LEU A 79 -0.47 -7.76 9.17
C LEU A 79 -1.31 -8.65 10.09
N LYS A 80 -1.62 -8.15 11.28
CA LYS A 80 -2.50 -8.85 12.22
C LYS A 80 -3.96 -8.50 11.95
N ALA A 81 -4.79 -9.54 11.79
CA ALA A 81 -6.22 -9.37 11.56
C ALA A 81 -6.88 -8.52 12.68
N GLY A 82 -7.66 -7.52 12.30
CA GLY A 82 -8.33 -6.62 13.23
C GLY A 82 -7.44 -5.57 13.90
N VAL A 83 -6.12 -5.67 13.76
CA VAL A 83 -5.14 -4.72 14.34
C VAL A 83 -4.50 -3.86 13.26
N GLY A 84 -3.99 -4.47 12.19
CA GLY A 84 -3.22 -3.79 11.15
C GLY A 84 -1.74 -4.16 11.17
N PRO A 85 -0.86 -3.32 10.61
CA PRO A 85 0.58 -3.59 10.58
C PRO A 85 1.19 -3.53 11.98
N VAL A 86 1.99 -4.55 12.32
CA VAL A 86 2.72 -4.64 13.60
C VAL A 86 4.19 -4.88 13.30
N PHE A 87 5.05 -4.12 13.96
CA PHE A 87 6.51 -4.20 13.83
C PHE A 87 7.10 -4.88 15.06
N SER A 88 7.87 -5.94 14.83
CA SER A 88 8.51 -6.70 15.90
C SER A 88 9.61 -5.90 16.63
N THR A 89 10.30 -5.03 15.91
CA THR A 89 11.38 -4.16 16.38
C THR A 89 11.08 -2.69 16.10
N PRO A 90 10.29 -2.03 16.98
CA PRO A 90 10.01 -0.62 16.82
C PRO A 90 11.23 0.26 17.03
N ILE A 91 11.34 1.37 16.31
CA ILE A 91 12.40 2.38 16.44
C ILE A 91 12.23 3.14 17.76
N ARG A 92 13.33 3.26 18.53
CA ARG A 92 13.34 3.95 19.83
C ARG A 92 14.50 4.94 19.99
N SER A 93 15.52 4.83 19.14
CA SER A 93 16.75 5.61 19.22
C SER A 93 17.33 5.87 17.83
N MET A 94 18.32 6.79 17.76
CA MET A 94 19.09 6.98 16.52
C MET A 94 19.85 5.71 16.13
N ALA A 95 20.35 4.94 17.08
CA ALA A 95 21.01 3.66 16.80
C ALA A 95 20.07 2.69 16.04
N ASP A 96 18.77 2.67 16.38
CA ASP A 96 17.80 1.84 15.66
C ASP A 96 17.57 2.35 14.22
N VAL A 97 17.66 3.66 14.01
CA VAL A 97 17.57 4.26 12.66
C VAL A 97 18.81 3.90 11.84
N GLU A 98 20.00 4.01 12.43
CA GLU A 98 21.28 3.68 11.78
C GLU A 98 21.42 2.18 11.47
N ALA A 99 20.71 1.34 12.21
CA ALA A 99 20.65 -0.11 11.99
C ALA A 99 19.71 -0.52 10.86
N LEU A 100 18.94 0.40 10.28
CA LEU A 100 18.08 0.10 9.13
C LEU A 100 18.94 -0.18 7.89
N ASP A 101 18.59 -1.23 7.17
CA ASP A 101 19.23 -1.51 5.89
C ASP A 101 18.93 -0.42 4.86
N SER A 102 19.86 -0.24 3.92
CA SER A 102 19.61 0.57 2.72
C SER A 102 18.43 0.01 1.93
N PHE A 103 17.68 0.89 1.29
CA PHE A 103 16.57 0.50 0.42
C PHE A 103 17.04 -0.38 -0.74
N ASP A 104 16.54 -1.61 -0.80
CA ASP A 104 16.80 -2.55 -1.88
C ASP A 104 15.57 -2.67 -2.81
N PRO A 105 15.60 -2.05 -4.01
CA PRO A 105 14.48 -2.07 -4.93
C PRO A 105 14.13 -3.47 -5.43
N THR A 106 15.07 -4.42 -5.41
CA THR A 106 14.82 -5.79 -5.90
C THR A 106 13.80 -6.53 -5.05
N LYS A 107 13.71 -6.21 -3.75
CA LYS A 107 12.75 -6.80 -2.82
C LYS A 107 11.30 -6.38 -3.07
N VAL A 108 11.09 -5.34 -3.87
CA VAL A 108 9.77 -4.78 -4.20
C VAL A 108 9.53 -4.69 -5.71
N GLU A 109 10.32 -5.38 -6.53
CA GLU A 109 10.20 -5.38 -7.99
C GLU A 109 8.83 -5.89 -8.49
N TYR A 110 8.14 -6.72 -7.68
CA TYR A 110 6.78 -7.18 -7.98
C TYR A 110 5.79 -6.00 -8.16
N ILE A 111 6.04 -4.87 -7.53
CA ILE A 111 5.22 -3.66 -7.72
C ILE A 111 5.38 -3.13 -9.14
N GLY A 112 6.62 -3.02 -9.62
CA GLY A 112 6.92 -2.60 -10.99
C GLY A 112 6.33 -3.56 -12.03
N LYS A 113 6.46 -4.87 -11.79
CA LYS A 113 5.84 -5.91 -12.64
C LYS A 113 4.33 -5.77 -12.71
N THR A 114 3.66 -5.56 -11.56
CA THR A 114 2.21 -5.33 -11.51
C THR A 114 1.81 -4.08 -12.30
N ILE A 115 2.54 -2.97 -12.12
CA ILE A 115 2.27 -1.72 -12.87
C ILE A 115 2.42 -1.95 -14.38
N THR A 116 3.46 -2.66 -14.80
CA THR A 116 3.67 -3.00 -16.21
C THR A 116 2.50 -3.80 -16.78
N LEU A 117 2.02 -4.83 -16.08
CA LEU A 117 0.84 -5.61 -16.51
C LEU A 117 -0.39 -4.72 -16.68
N LEU A 118 -0.66 -3.87 -15.69
CA LEU A 118 -1.83 -2.99 -15.69
C LEU A 118 -1.78 -1.95 -16.82
N THR A 119 -0.60 -1.38 -17.10
CA THR A 119 -0.43 -0.30 -18.07
C THR A 119 -0.16 -0.78 -19.51
N SER A 120 0.17 -2.05 -19.72
CA SER A 120 0.38 -2.63 -21.07
C SER A 120 -0.90 -3.15 -21.75
N GLY A 121 -2.05 -2.61 -21.38
CA GLY A 121 -3.33 -2.87 -22.07
C GLY A 121 -4.37 -3.61 -21.22
N MET A 122 -4.08 -3.92 -19.97
CA MET A 122 -5.06 -4.53 -19.07
C MET A 122 -6.10 -3.50 -18.58
N LEU A 123 -5.67 -2.24 -18.37
CA LEU A 123 -6.55 -1.14 -17.98
C LEU A 123 -6.78 -0.19 -19.17
N ASP A 124 -8.02 0.21 -19.36
CA ASP A 124 -8.46 1.30 -20.25
C ASP A 124 -8.66 2.64 -19.53
N VAL A 125 -8.44 2.64 -18.20
CA VAL A 125 -8.52 3.82 -17.34
C VAL A 125 -7.15 4.13 -16.69
N PRO A 126 -6.91 5.37 -16.25
CA PRO A 126 -5.68 5.72 -15.54
C PRO A 126 -5.45 4.88 -14.29
N LEU A 127 -4.19 4.50 -14.04
CA LEU A 127 -3.76 3.86 -12.81
C LEU A 127 -3.24 4.91 -11.83
N ILE A 128 -3.77 4.91 -10.61
CA ILE A 128 -3.33 5.77 -9.51
C ILE A 128 -2.49 4.93 -8.54
N GLY A 129 -1.22 5.29 -8.39
CA GLY A 129 -0.35 4.78 -7.34
C GLY A 129 -0.47 5.63 -6.07
N PHE A 130 -0.04 5.08 -4.94
CA PHE A 130 0.06 5.81 -3.67
C PHE A 130 1.23 5.30 -2.84
N CYS A 131 1.65 6.10 -1.86
CA CYS A 131 2.67 5.74 -0.89
C CYS A 131 2.30 6.29 0.49
N GLY A 132 2.92 5.75 1.53
CA GLY A 132 2.84 6.32 2.86
C GLY A 132 3.63 7.63 2.93
N ALA A 133 3.04 8.68 3.51
CA ALA A 133 3.78 9.89 3.81
C ALA A 133 4.91 9.60 4.83
N PRO A 134 6.06 10.29 4.78
CA PRO A 134 7.19 10.01 5.67
C PRO A 134 6.81 9.99 7.15
N PHE A 135 6.04 10.97 7.60
CA PHE A 135 5.57 11.02 8.99
C PHE A 135 4.67 9.82 9.35
N THR A 136 3.79 9.40 8.44
CA THR A 136 2.93 8.24 8.66
C THR A 136 3.76 6.97 8.85
N ILE A 137 4.73 6.74 7.98
CA ILE A 137 5.60 5.56 8.06
C ILE A 137 6.47 5.61 9.33
N ALA A 138 7.09 6.76 9.62
CA ALA A 138 7.86 6.94 10.86
C ALA A 138 7.02 6.67 12.11
N SER A 139 5.77 7.18 12.14
CA SER A 139 4.86 6.93 13.26
C SER A 139 4.59 5.45 13.48
N TYR A 140 4.34 4.68 12.41
CA TYR A 140 4.16 3.23 12.53
C TYR A 140 5.40 2.53 13.06
N LEU A 141 6.58 2.90 12.57
CA LEU A 141 7.85 2.35 13.02
C LEU A 141 8.11 2.65 14.51
N ILE A 142 7.89 3.91 14.92
CA ILE A 142 8.09 4.34 16.29
C ILE A 142 7.05 3.73 17.24
N GLU A 143 5.79 3.73 16.89
CA GLU A 143 4.74 3.17 17.77
C GLU A 143 4.81 1.63 17.83
N GLY A 144 5.29 0.99 16.77
CA GLY A 144 5.31 -0.47 16.60
C GLY A 144 4.01 -1.02 16.03
N GLY A 145 3.10 -0.14 15.61
CA GLY A 145 1.81 -0.50 15.04
C GLY A 145 0.82 0.67 15.05
N PRO A 146 -0.47 0.40 14.74
CA PRO A 146 -1.51 1.42 14.75
C PRO A 146 -1.74 1.97 16.16
N THR A 147 -1.90 3.28 16.27
CA THR A 147 -2.23 3.96 17.52
C THR A 147 -3.17 5.13 17.26
N LYS A 148 -3.98 5.50 18.25
CA LYS A 148 -4.85 6.69 18.18
C LYS A 148 -4.14 7.97 18.62
N ASN A 149 -3.19 7.85 19.54
CA ASN A 149 -2.66 9.00 20.30
C ASN A 149 -1.22 9.37 19.91
N TYR A 150 -0.48 8.50 19.22
CA TYR A 150 0.90 8.73 18.79
C TYR A 150 1.82 9.17 19.95
N ASN A 151 1.67 8.56 21.14
CA ASN A 151 2.33 9.03 22.36
C ASN A 151 3.86 8.96 22.26
N LYS A 152 4.40 7.88 21.70
CA LYS A 152 5.85 7.71 21.55
C LYS A 152 6.40 8.63 20.47
N THR A 153 5.72 8.73 19.32
CA THR A 153 6.10 9.63 18.23
C THR A 153 6.11 11.08 18.69
N ARG A 154 5.08 11.50 19.40
CA ARG A 154 5.01 12.85 19.98
C ARG A 154 6.08 13.09 21.03
N GLY A 155 6.33 12.09 21.88
CA GLY A 155 7.40 12.16 22.88
C GLY A 155 8.77 12.35 22.25
N MET A 156 9.08 11.64 21.17
CA MET A 156 10.35 11.82 20.43
C MET A 156 10.46 13.20 19.79
N LEU A 157 9.39 13.71 19.17
CA LEU A 157 9.40 15.05 18.57
C LEU A 157 9.67 16.17 19.57
N ILE A 158 9.25 16.02 20.83
CA ILE A 158 9.39 17.04 21.87
C ILE A 158 10.67 16.85 22.68
N GLY A 159 11.01 15.60 22.97
CA GLY A 159 12.09 15.31 23.90
C GLY A 159 13.44 14.97 23.26
N ALA A 160 13.45 14.57 22.00
CA ALA A 160 14.66 14.20 21.25
C ALA A 160 14.42 14.47 19.75
N PRO A 161 14.31 15.77 19.37
CA PRO A 161 14.06 16.16 17.96
C PRO A 161 15.23 15.80 17.03
#